data_13fc4e497d9ae3d788e5583f1610b763
#
_entry.id   13fc4e497d9ae3d788e5583f1610b763
#
_cell.length_a   1.000
_cell.length_b   1.000
_cell.length_c   1.000
_cell.angle_alpha   90.00
_cell.angle_beta   90.00
_cell.angle_gamma   90.00
#
_symmetry.space_group_name_H-M   'P 1'
#
loop_
_entity.id
_entity.type
_entity.pdbx_description
1 polymer ?
#
loop_
_entity_poly.entity_id
_entity_poly.type
_entity_poly.pdbx_seq_one_letter_code
_entity_poly.pdbx_strand_id
1 'polypeptide(L)'
;MLHSTLPQTPAQAAVIARSRQLTDFCWTPVRDVPSYLKAAGNIVLPAGVPIAGFPYASTEVTDKFFCENVSFESFVTAIANPDSKLYQPGQAAFYACNYGIVCNGLARYALGIRRRVSTARWYTVPGMDMVKPRGEYTFEDMRLCDVLYAHGEGRSHVALITDLLRDENGVIQKVEVSEAIRPHCVRRSFTWEQYSEKFALIGLWRYSRLDDVPPFDADTDELLHSGLDKVTPSITVDNGNHSNYLVSQQVIISTFIGGDDIIEVYRNGELIQSLPVCGRAVIPYAPSEGSYTLRLQKSGGCVEFCVCDARIRHKSENGLITVTVDGCTEGSGILYFDFRQAAAAGAKAASLEKYEELTDEEKRKGMWTRPIPQNGANFKVYFENKYGVWTLPMRSV
;
A
#
# COMPACT_ATOMS: atom_id res chain seq x y z
N MET A 1 -33.55 12.22 -19.08
CA MET A 1 -32.20 12.58 -18.55
C MET A 1 -31.86 11.55 -17.47
N LEU A 2 -30.58 11.14 -17.32
CA LEU A 2 -30.19 10.23 -16.23
C LEU A 2 -29.80 11.05 -15.00
N HIS A 3 -30.23 10.60 -13.81
CA HIS A 3 -29.97 11.21 -12.53
C HIS A 3 -29.19 10.23 -11.65
N SER A 4 -28.15 10.73 -10.96
CA SER A 4 -27.40 9.98 -9.96
C SER A 4 -28.24 9.66 -8.74
N THR A 5 -28.06 8.48 -8.17
CA THR A 5 -28.66 8.14 -6.87
C THR A 5 -27.80 8.78 -5.76
N LEU A 6 -28.38 9.68 -5.02
CA LEU A 6 -27.69 10.33 -3.91
C LEU A 6 -27.46 9.35 -2.74
N PRO A 7 -26.30 9.43 -2.06
CA PRO A 7 -26.08 8.69 -0.83
C PRO A 7 -27.16 9.01 0.21
N GLN A 8 -27.73 7.97 0.80
CA GLN A 8 -28.81 8.10 1.80
C GLN A 8 -28.27 8.26 3.22
N THR A 9 -27.00 7.88 3.44
CA THR A 9 -26.35 7.95 4.76
C THR A 9 -24.97 8.59 4.65
N PRO A 10 -24.47 9.20 5.76
CA PRO A 10 -23.09 9.69 5.81
C PRO A 10 -22.05 8.59 5.52
N ALA A 11 -22.32 7.36 5.92
CA ALA A 11 -21.46 6.21 5.66
C ALA A 11 -21.36 5.90 4.16
N GLN A 12 -22.49 5.90 3.43
CA GLN A 12 -22.47 5.74 1.98
C GLN A 12 -21.69 6.88 1.30
N ALA A 13 -21.91 8.12 1.74
CA ALA A 13 -21.18 9.27 1.22
C ALA A 13 -19.66 9.11 1.45
N ALA A 14 -19.25 8.66 2.64
CA ALA A 14 -17.85 8.42 2.97
C ALA A 14 -17.21 7.31 2.11
N VAL A 15 -17.93 6.22 1.87
CA VAL A 15 -17.46 5.12 1.02
C VAL A 15 -17.24 5.59 -0.42
N ILE A 16 -18.21 6.31 -0.96
CA ILE A 16 -18.15 6.84 -2.33
C ILE A 16 -17.01 7.86 -2.46
N ALA A 17 -16.88 8.78 -1.49
CA ALA A 17 -15.81 9.78 -1.48
C ALA A 17 -14.42 9.11 -1.45
N ARG A 18 -14.18 8.12 -0.58
CA ARG A 18 -12.91 7.38 -0.56
C ARG A 18 -12.63 6.65 -1.87
N SER A 19 -13.65 6.04 -2.45
CA SER A 19 -13.47 5.37 -3.73
C SER A 19 -13.10 6.35 -4.85
N ARG A 20 -13.75 7.52 -4.88
CA ARG A 20 -13.43 8.61 -5.82
C ARG A 20 -12.04 9.18 -5.61
N GLN A 21 -11.57 9.26 -4.39
CA GLN A 21 -10.19 9.66 -4.10
C GLN A 21 -9.16 8.80 -4.88
N LEU A 22 -9.44 7.52 -5.06
CA LEU A 22 -8.55 6.62 -5.78
C LEU A 22 -8.80 6.58 -7.29
N THR A 23 -10.02 6.84 -7.75
CA THR A 23 -10.38 6.73 -9.17
C THR A 23 -10.30 8.05 -9.93
N ASP A 24 -10.50 9.18 -9.25
CA ASP A 24 -10.63 10.49 -9.88
C ASP A 24 -9.39 11.38 -9.67
N PHE A 25 -8.42 10.94 -8.86
CA PHE A 25 -7.17 11.66 -8.66
C PHE A 25 -6.41 11.81 -9.96
N CYS A 26 -6.23 13.05 -10.42
CA CYS A 26 -5.51 13.35 -11.65
C CYS A 26 -4.05 13.71 -11.34
N TRP A 27 -3.13 13.09 -12.06
CA TRP A 27 -1.70 13.32 -11.90
C TRP A 27 -0.96 13.13 -13.21
N THR A 28 0.23 13.71 -13.30
CA THR A 28 1.08 13.58 -14.48
C THR A 28 2.46 13.11 -14.05
N PRO A 29 2.91 11.92 -14.47
CA PRO A 29 4.22 11.41 -14.11
C PRO A 29 5.32 12.21 -14.80
N VAL A 30 6.43 12.45 -14.09
CA VAL A 30 7.62 13.14 -14.65
C VAL A 30 8.56 12.19 -15.39
N ARG A 31 8.41 10.88 -15.18
CA ARG A 31 9.07 9.78 -15.90
C ARG A 31 8.05 8.67 -16.18
N ASP A 32 8.40 7.75 -17.06
CA ASP A 32 7.60 6.56 -17.31
C ASP A 32 7.44 5.72 -16.03
N VAL A 33 6.20 5.40 -15.69
CA VAL A 33 5.89 4.53 -14.54
C VAL A 33 5.70 3.10 -15.02
N PRO A 34 6.56 2.16 -14.64
CA PRO A 34 6.39 0.76 -14.98
C PRO A 34 5.17 0.21 -14.23
N SER A 35 4.09 -0.08 -14.94
CA SER A 35 2.84 -0.53 -14.32
C SER A 35 2.65 -2.03 -14.33
N TYR A 36 3.18 -2.73 -15.34
CA TYR A 36 2.99 -4.17 -15.44
C TYR A 36 4.02 -4.83 -16.37
N LEU A 37 4.70 -5.85 -15.85
CA LEU A 37 5.69 -6.62 -16.61
C LEU A 37 5.18 -8.05 -16.82
N LYS A 38 4.81 -8.43 -18.03
CA LYS A 38 4.52 -9.82 -18.41
C LYS A 38 4.80 -10.08 -19.88
N ALA A 39 4.90 -11.37 -20.21
CA ALA A 39 5.18 -11.89 -21.56
C ALA A 39 4.25 -11.36 -22.68
N ALA A 40 3.12 -10.73 -22.36
CA ALA A 40 2.20 -10.12 -23.31
C ALA A 40 2.47 -8.63 -23.60
N GLY A 41 3.52 -8.05 -23.02
CA GLY A 41 3.88 -6.64 -23.16
C GLY A 41 3.89 -5.88 -21.84
N ASN A 42 4.80 -4.94 -21.73
CA ASN A 42 4.88 -4.04 -20.60
C ASN A 42 3.83 -2.94 -20.73
N ILE A 43 3.02 -2.75 -19.71
CA ILE A 43 2.16 -1.57 -19.62
C ILE A 43 2.97 -0.51 -18.88
N VAL A 44 3.13 0.64 -19.51
CA VAL A 44 3.82 1.80 -18.97
C VAL A 44 2.84 2.95 -18.93
N LEU A 45 2.84 3.70 -17.83
CA LEU A 45 2.16 4.99 -17.76
C LEU A 45 3.18 6.04 -18.21
N PRO A 46 2.99 6.66 -19.37
CA PRO A 46 4.04 7.46 -20.00
C PRO A 46 4.23 8.81 -19.31
N ALA A 47 5.48 9.27 -19.27
CA ALA A 47 5.84 10.60 -18.78
C ALA A 47 5.08 11.71 -19.51
N GLY A 48 4.67 12.73 -18.78
CA GLY A 48 4.00 13.91 -19.32
C GLY A 48 2.54 13.70 -19.73
N VAL A 49 2.00 12.49 -19.62
CA VAL A 49 0.60 12.18 -19.95
C VAL A 49 -0.25 12.24 -18.69
N PRO A 50 -1.29 13.09 -18.62
CA PRO A 50 -2.22 13.11 -17.49
C PRO A 50 -2.95 11.77 -17.34
N ILE A 51 -3.02 11.29 -16.11
CA ILE A 51 -3.64 10.03 -15.73
C ILE A 51 -4.68 10.32 -14.65
N ALA A 52 -5.88 9.77 -14.80
CA ALA A 52 -6.87 9.74 -13.75
C ALA A 52 -6.86 8.36 -13.08
N GLY A 53 -6.76 8.35 -11.76
CA GLY A 53 -6.77 7.14 -10.94
C GLY A 53 -5.40 6.73 -10.41
N PHE A 54 -5.44 6.14 -9.20
CA PHE A 54 -4.29 5.65 -8.49
C PHE A 54 -3.71 4.41 -9.19
N PRO A 55 -2.38 4.20 -9.26
CA PRO A 55 -1.79 3.06 -9.96
C PRO A 55 -2.30 1.71 -9.46
N TYR A 56 -2.33 0.72 -10.35
CA TYR A 56 -2.61 -0.66 -9.97
C TYR A 56 -1.32 -1.38 -9.60
N ALA A 57 -1.15 -1.66 -8.32
CA ALA A 57 -0.01 -2.43 -7.84
C ALA A 57 -0.36 -3.21 -6.57
N SER A 58 0.24 -4.38 -6.39
CA SER A 58 0.27 -5.07 -5.11
C SER A 58 1.67 -4.89 -4.54
N THR A 59 1.81 -3.93 -3.67
CA THR A 59 3.03 -3.78 -2.89
C THR A 59 3.05 -4.80 -1.77
N GLU A 60 4.21 -5.41 -1.50
CA GLU A 60 4.28 -6.45 -0.49
C GLU A 60 4.02 -5.92 0.93
N VAL A 61 3.03 -6.53 1.53
CA VAL A 61 2.89 -6.88 2.94
C VAL A 61 3.29 -5.86 3.99
N THR A 62 2.36 -4.98 4.34
CA THR A 62 2.35 -4.39 5.67
C THR A 62 0.91 -4.23 6.15
N ASP A 63 0.73 -3.95 7.43
CA ASP A 63 -0.56 -3.68 8.05
C ASP A 63 -1.17 -2.33 7.63
N LYS A 64 -0.55 -1.64 6.68
CA LYS A 64 -1.05 -0.36 6.20
C LYS A 64 -2.29 -0.52 5.33
N PHE A 65 -3.12 0.51 5.33
CA PHE A 65 -4.52 0.42 5.01
C PHE A 65 -4.79 0.11 3.54
N PHE A 66 -4.23 0.85 2.59
CA PHE A 66 -4.57 0.70 1.18
C PHE A 66 -3.38 0.56 0.24
N CYS A 67 -2.30 1.25 0.47
CA CYS A 67 -1.10 1.15 -0.36
C CYS A 67 0.02 0.43 0.36
N GLU A 68 -0.28 -0.38 1.30
CA GLU A 68 0.60 -1.22 2.11
C GLU A 68 1.85 -0.53 2.68
N ASN A 69 2.61 0.20 1.89
CA ASN A 69 3.84 0.86 2.33
C ASN A 69 3.87 2.36 2.10
N VAL A 70 2.81 2.94 1.51
CA VAL A 70 2.76 4.35 1.17
C VAL A 70 1.42 4.96 1.56
N SER A 71 1.47 6.20 2.06
CA SER A 71 0.30 7.03 2.22
C SER A 71 -0.04 7.72 0.90
N PHE A 72 -1.22 8.32 0.83
CA PHE A 72 -1.62 9.10 -0.34
C PHE A 72 -0.71 10.32 -0.53
N GLU A 73 -0.33 10.98 0.54
CA GLU A 73 0.62 12.10 0.54
C GLU A 73 2.00 11.66 0.06
N SER A 74 2.46 10.49 0.48
CA SER A 74 3.72 9.92 -0.03
C SER A 74 3.68 9.65 -1.52
N PHE A 75 2.55 9.21 -2.06
CA PHE A 75 2.37 9.06 -3.49
C PHE A 75 2.45 10.40 -4.21
N VAL A 76 1.78 11.42 -3.71
CA VAL A 76 1.81 12.78 -4.27
C VAL A 76 3.25 13.32 -4.29
N THR A 77 4.01 13.12 -3.22
CA THR A 77 5.43 13.48 -3.15
C THR A 77 6.25 12.71 -4.18
N ALA A 78 5.98 11.40 -4.33
CA ALA A 78 6.69 10.54 -5.26
C ALA A 78 6.50 10.94 -6.73
N ILE A 79 5.33 11.44 -7.10
CA ILE A 79 5.06 11.92 -8.48
C ILE A 79 6.05 12.99 -8.90
N ALA A 80 6.38 13.92 -8.00
CA ALA A 80 7.26 15.03 -8.28
C ALA A 80 8.75 14.67 -8.25
N ASN A 81 9.10 13.54 -7.67
CA ASN A 81 10.48 13.09 -7.52
C ASN A 81 10.86 12.08 -8.60
N PRO A 82 11.66 12.45 -9.63
CA PRO A 82 12.03 11.55 -10.71
C PRO A 82 12.86 10.33 -10.26
N ASP A 83 13.46 10.38 -9.09
CA ASP A 83 14.27 9.29 -8.53
C ASP A 83 13.48 8.45 -7.50
N SER A 84 12.19 8.74 -7.31
CA SER A 84 11.33 7.99 -6.42
C SER A 84 11.15 6.54 -6.88
N LYS A 85 10.74 5.68 -5.94
CA LYS A 85 10.38 4.28 -6.23
C LYS A 85 9.17 4.16 -7.17
N LEU A 86 8.39 5.23 -7.37
CA LEU A 86 7.31 5.25 -8.34
C LEU A 86 7.83 4.95 -9.76
N TYR A 87 9.00 5.48 -10.10
CA TYR A 87 9.62 5.35 -11.42
C TYR A 87 10.60 4.17 -11.55
N GLN A 88 10.72 3.37 -10.49
CA GLN A 88 11.58 2.19 -10.47
C GLN A 88 10.76 0.92 -10.59
N PRO A 89 11.26 -0.11 -11.28
CA PRO A 89 10.60 -1.41 -11.32
C PRO A 89 10.34 -1.96 -9.92
N GLY A 90 9.14 -2.44 -9.67
CA GLY A 90 8.78 -3.09 -8.42
C GLY A 90 9.52 -4.43 -8.24
N GLN A 91 9.71 -4.83 -6.99
CA GLN A 91 10.41 -6.08 -6.67
C GLN A 91 9.56 -7.34 -6.87
N ALA A 92 8.24 -7.19 -6.96
CA ALA A 92 7.35 -8.34 -7.14
C ALA A 92 7.22 -8.73 -8.61
N ALA A 93 7.36 -10.02 -8.91
CA ALA A 93 7.36 -10.58 -10.27
C ALA A 93 6.09 -10.28 -11.11
N PHE A 94 5.02 -9.81 -10.49
CA PHE A 94 3.72 -9.55 -11.15
C PHE A 94 3.32 -8.07 -11.17
N TYR A 95 4.04 -7.19 -10.46
CA TYR A 95 3.67 -5.79 -10.30
C TYR A 95 4.91 -4.94 -10.44
N ALA A 96 4.92 -4.15 -11.50
CA ALA A 96 6.09 -3.35 -11.83
C ALA A 96 6.16 -2.03 -11.05
N CYS A 97 5.05 -1.57 -10.47
CA CYS A 97 4.97 -0.32 -9.73
C CYS A 97 5.05 -0.56 -8.21
N ASN A 98 5.85 0.26 -7.52
CA ASN A 98 5.97 0.21 -6.06
C ASN A 98 4.85 0.98 -5.34
N TYR A 99 4.04 1.74 -6.07
CA TYR A 99 2.91 2.51 -5.56
C TYR A 99 1.64 2.02 -6.24
N GLY A 100 0.61 1.78 -5.46
CA GLY A 100 -0.65 1.39 -6.04
C GLY A 100 -1.55 0.60 -5.10
N ILE A 101 -2.68 0.22 -5.64
CA ILE A 101 -3.69 -0.57 -4.95
C ILE A 101 -4.26 -1.62 -5.88
N VAL A 102 -4.65 -2.77 -5.34
CA VAL A 102 -5.33 -3.84 -6.06
C VAL A 102 -6.85 -3.78 -5.84
N CYS A 103 -7.60 -4.58 -6.58
CA CYS A 103 -9.07 -4.55 -6.56
C CYS A 103 -9.68 -4.69 -5.15
N ASN A 104 -9.24 -5.67 -4.37
CA ASN A 104 -9.68 -5.84 -2.99
C ASN A 104 -9.16 -4.73 -2.05
N GLY A 105 -8.04 -4.13 -2.36
CA GLY A 105 -7.49 -2.99 -1.63
C GLY A 105 -8.37 -1.75 -1.76
N LEU A 106 -8.81 -1.40 -2.98
CA LEU A 106 -9.73 -0.29 -3.23
C LEU A 106 -11.03 -0.46 -2.43
N ALA A 107 -11.66 -1.61 -2.55
CA ALA A 107 -12.92 -1.86 -1.85
C ALA A 107 -12.73 -1.85 -0.31
N ARG A 108 -11.62 -2.41 0.20
CA ARG A 108 -11.27 -2.35 1.62
C ARG A 108 -11.11 -0.91 2.11
N TYR A 109 -10.34 -0.12 1.38
CA TYR A 109 -10.11 1.29 1.72
C TYR A 109 -11.42 2.07 1.76
N ALA A 110 -12.24 1.94 0.71
CA ALA A 110 -13.52 2.62 0.64
C ALA A 110 -14.46 2.24 1.79
N LEU A 111 -14.58 0.94 2.08
CA LEU A 111 -15.44 0.40 3.14
C LEU A 111 -14.84 0.50 4.56
N GLY A 112 -13.66 1.09 4.74
CA GLY A 112 -13.03 1.21 6.05
C GLY A 112 -12.60 -0.12 6.67
N ILE A 113 -12.47 -1.19 5.87
CA ILE A 113 -12.10 -2.54 6.35
C ILE A 113 -10.60 -2.60 6.60
N ARG A 114 -10.18 -2.54 7.85
CA ARG A 114 -8.76 -2.54 8.24
C ARG A 114 -8.07 -3.88 8.04
N ARG A 115 -8.79 -4.98 8.28
CA ARG A 115 -8.23 -6.31 8.13
C ARG A 115 -7.82 -6.58 6.70
N ARG A 116 -6.57 -7.02 6.50
CA ARG A 116 -6.10 -7.49 5.20
C ARG A 116 -6.81 -8.79 4.83
N VAL A 117 -7.41 -8.80 3.64
CA VAL A 117 -8.10 -9.98 3.10
C VAL A 117 -7.70 -10.10 1.63
N SER A 118 -7.23 -11.28 1.23
CA SER A 118 -6.99 -11.56 -0.18
C SER A 118 -8.32 -11.65 -0.94
N THR A 119 -8.30 -11.39 -2.25
CA THR A 119 -9.50 -11.57 -3.08
C THR A 119 -10.08 -12.98 -2.93
N ALA A 120 -9.24 -14.01 -2.82
CA ALA A 120 -9.69 -15.39 -2.61
C ALA A 120 -10.50 -15.61 -1.33
N ARG A 121 -10.35 -14.74 -0.33
CA ARG A 121 -11.02 -14.86 0.98
C ARG A 121 -11.95 -13.69 1.27
N TRP A 122 -12.34 -12.94 0.27
CA TRP A 122 -13.21 -11.76 0.45
C TRP A 122 -14.51 -12.08 1.17
N TYR A 123 -15.09 -13.25 0.89
CA TYR A 123 -16.30 -13.77 1.56
C TYR A 123 -16.13 -13.98 3.08
N THR A 124 -14.90 -13.96 3.61
CA THR A 124 -14.65 -14.11 5.06
C THR A 124 -14.59 -12.77 5.80
N VAL A 125 -14.83 -11.66 5.12
CA VAL A 125 -14.90 -10.34 5.76
C VAL A 125 -16.15 -10.33 6.66
N PRO A 126 -16.01 -10.05 7.97
CA PRO A 126 -17.16 -9.97 8.86
C PRO A 126 -18.16 -8.90 8.37
N GLY A 127 -19.41 -9.29 8.21
CA GLY A 127 -20.46 -8.44 7.68
C GLY A 127 -20.52 -8.35 6.15
N MET A 128 -19.74 -9.13 5.42
CA MET A 128 -19.82 -9.23 3.97
C MET A 128 -20.74 -10.40 3.60
N ASP A 129 -21.98 -10.08 3.25
CA ASP A 129 -23.02 -11.05 3.00
C ASP A 129 -23.35 -11.15 1.51
N MET A 130 -23.53 -12.37 0.99
CA MET A 130 -23.96 -12.56 -0.38
C MET A 130 -25.42 -12.16 -0.50
N VAL A 131 -25.73 -11.20 -1.36
CA VAL A 131 -27.10 -10.78 -1.67
C VAL A 131 -27.71 -11.77 -2.67
N LYS A 132 -27.00 -12.01 -3.76
CA LYS A 132 -27.37 -12.97 -4.77
C LYS A 132 -26.14 -13.54 -5.49
N PRO A 133 -26.17 -14.83 -5.85
CA PRO A 133 -25.12 -15.42 -6.64
C PRO A 133 -25.10 -14.86 -8.07
N ARG A 134 -24.06 -15.19 -8.80
CA ARG A 134 -23.90 -14.80 -10.19
C ARG A 134 -25.07 -15.23 -11.05
N GLY A 135 -25.51 -14.35 -11.95
CA GLY A 135 -26.60 -14.62 -12.90
C GLY A 135 -28.01 -14.63 -12.29
N GLU A 136 -28.16 -14.43 -11.00
CA GLU A 136 -29.44 -14.43 -10.29
C GLU A 136 -29.92 -13.05 -9.83
N TYR A 137 -29.22 -11.96 -10.23
CA TYR A 137 -29.58 -10.60 -9.86
C TYR A 137 -29.70 -9.69 -11.08
N THR A 138 -30.39 -8.58 -10.88
CA THR A 138 -30.57 -7.50 -11.84
C THR A 138 -30.11 -6.18 -11.26
N PHE A 139 -30.20 -5.09 -12.00
CA PHE A 139 -29.92 -3.75 -11.48
C PHE A 139 -30.81 -3.36 -10.28
N GLU A 140 -32.05 -3.86 -10.22
CA GLU A 140 -32.98 -3.57 -9.13
C GLU A 140 -32.56 -4.17 -7.78
N ASP A 141 -31.71 -5.18 -7.79
CA ASP A 141 -31.15 -5.78 -6.58
C ASP A 141 -29.99 -4.98 -6.00
N MET A 142 -29.39 -4.09 -6.81
CA MET A 142 -28.19 -3.33 -6.46
C MET A 142 -28.51 -2.11 -5.60
N ARG A 143 -27.58 -1.80 -4.70
CA ARG A 143 -27.56 -0.58 -3.88
C ARG A 143 -26.20 0.10 -3.96
N LEU A 144 -26.17 1.38 -3.61
CA LEU A 144 -24.92 2.08 -3.40
C LEU A 144 -24.06 1.35 -2.36
N CYS A 145 -22.77 1.25 -2.61
CA CYS A 145 -21.78 0.57 -1.79
C CYS A 145 -21.86 -0.97 -1.77
N ASP A 146 -22.71 -1.56 -2.60
CA ASP A 146 -22.66 -3.01 -2.84
C ASP A 146 -21.34 -3.39 -3.51
N VAL A 147 -20.91 -4.61 -3.25
CA VAL A 147 -19.63 -5.17 -3.72
C VAL A 147 -19.90 -6.23 -4.78
N LEU A 148 -19.21 -6.10 -5.88
CA LEU A 148 -19.14 -7.10 -6.92
C LEU A 148 -17.94 -7.99 -6.65
N TYR A 149 -18.18 -9.28 -6.37
CA TYR A 149 -17.12 -10.20 -6.01
C TYR A 149 -17.15 -11.49 -6.81
N ALA A 150 -15.99 -11.89 -7.31
CA ALA A 150 -15.74 -13.17 -7.93
C ALA A 150 -14.43 -13.78 -7.47
N HIS A 151 -14.42 -15.10 -7.29
CA HIS A 151 -13.21 -15.89 -7.14
C HIS A 151 -13.43 -17.32 -7.66
N GLY A 152 -12.47 -17.80 -8.44
CA GLY A 152 -12.54 -19.10 -9.10
C GLY A 152 -12.76 -18.98 -10.61
N GLU A 153 -12.77 -20.10 -11.32
CA GLU A 153 -13.00 -20.20 -12.77
C GLU A 153 -12.15 -19.19 -13.61
N GLY A 154 -10.89 -18.98 -13.20
CA GLY A 154 -9.98 -18.06 -13.90
C GLY A 154 -10.21 -16.58 -13.59
N ARG A 155 -11.19 -16.20 -12.77
CA ARG A 155 -11.43 -14.83 -12.33
C ARG A 155 -11.23 -14.67 -10.82
N SER A 156 -10.64 -13.53 -10.48
CA SER A 156 -10.50 -13.09 -9.09
C SER A 156 -10.57 -11.57 -9.09
N HIS A 157 -11.70 -11.01 -8.66
CA HIS A 157 -11.95 -9.59 -8.73
C HIS A 157 -12.89 -9.10 -7.63
N VAL A 158 -12.69 -7.85 -7.20
CA VAL A 158 -13.58 -7.09 -6.32
C VAL A 158 -13.76 -5.71 -6.92
N ALA A 159 -15.00 -5.23 -6.97
CA ALA A 159 -15.34 -3.88 -7.41
C ALA A 159 -16.47 -3.32 -6.55
N LEU A 160 -16.63 -2.01 -6.55
CA LEU A 160 -17.59 -1.30 -5.70
C LEU A 160 -18.60 -0.54 -6.55
N ILE A 161 -19.90 -0.68 -6.26
CA ILE A 161 -20.95 0.11 -6.88
C ILE A 161 -20.97 1.50 -6.24
N THR A 162 -20.73 2.54 -7.05
CA THR A 162 -20.60 3.91 -6.58
C THR A 162 -21.68 4.86 -7.07
N ASP A 163 -22.45 4.48 -8.08
CA ASP A 163 -23.66 5.19 -8.50
C ASP A 163 -24.65 4.26 -9.20
N LEU A 164 -25.92 4.62 -9.12
CA LEU A 164 -27.02 4.00 -9.85
C LEU A 164 -27.75 5.12 -10.61
N LEU A 165 -27.51 5.16 -11.92
CA LEU A 165 -28.04 6.20 -12.79
C LEU A 165 -29.45 5.83 -13.24
N ARG A 166 -30.43 6.63 -12.78
CA ARG A 166 -31.87 6.40 -12.99
C ARG A 166 -32.44 7.35 -14.04
N ASP A 167 -33.44 6.88 -14.76
CA ASP A 167 -34.24 7.74 -15.61
C ASP A 167 -35.30 8.55 -14.79
N GLU A 168 -36.12 9.31 -15.48
CA GLU A 168 -37.20 10.12 -14.90
C GLU A 168 -38.28 9.29 -14.20
N ASN A 169 -38.41 8.01 -14.50
CA ASN A 169 -39.33 7.07 -13.87
C ASN A 169 -38.69 6.35 -12.66
N GLY A 170 -37.43 6.65 -12.34
CA GLY A 170 -36.70 6.03 -11.24
C GLY A 170 -36.08 4.66 -11.60
N VAL A 171 -36.18 4.21 -12.86
CA VAL A 171 -35.61 2.93 -13.31
C VAL A 171 -34.11 3.07 -13.51
N ILE A 172 -33.33 2.12 -12.98
CA ILE A 172 -31.87 2.10 -13.14
C ILE A 172 -31.51 1.77 -14.57
N GLN A 173 -30.89 2.69 -15.28
CA GLN A 173 -30.46 2.55 -16.67
C GLN A 173 -28.97 2.19 -16.77
N LYS A 174 -28.17 2.64 -15.80
CA LYS A 174 -26.73 2.34 -15.73
C LYS A 174 -26.28 2.19 -14.27
N VAL A 175 -25.27 1.36 -14.09
CA VAL A 175 -24.53 1.26 -12.84
C VAL A 175 -23.14 1.81 -13.03
N GLU A 176 -22.66 2.62 -12.06
CA GLU A 176 -21.28 3.07 -12.00
C GLU A 176 -20.50 2.18 -11.03
N VAL A 177 -19.34 1.75 -11.47
CA VAL A 177 -18.47 0.85 -10.73
C VAL A 177 -17.09 1.48 -10.59
N SER A 178 -16.59 1.54 -9.36
CA SER A 178 -15.21 1.87 -9.04
C SER A 178 -14.41 0.57 -8.83
N GLU A 179 -13.33 0.44 -9.54
CA GLU A 179 -12.49 -0.76 -9.51
C GLU A 179 -11.01 -0.43 -9.71
N ALA A 180 -10.13 -1.17 -9.04
CA ALA A 180 -8.72 -1.16 -9.36
C ALA A 180 -8.44 -2.28 -10.37
N ILE A 181 -8.04 -1.88 -11.55
CA ILE A 181 -7.63 -2.75 -12.66
C ILE A 181 -6.30 -2.24 -13.21
N ARG A 182 -5.69 -2.98 -14.12
CA ARG A 182 -4.47 -2.54 -14.77
C ARG A 182 -4.79 -1.53 -15.87
N PRO A 183 -4.08 -0.43 -15.99
CA PRO A 183 -2.90 -0.02 -15.21
C PRO A 183 -3.18 0.82 -13.95
N HIS A 184 -4.42 1.26 -13.74
CA HIS A 184 -4.79 2.15 -12.62
C HIS A 184 -6.25 1.96 -12.20
N CYS A 185 -6.63 2.58 -11.08
CA CYS A 185 -8.01 2.64 -10.62
C CYS A 185 -8.87 3.40 -11.63
N VAL A 186 -10.09 2.92 -11.85
CA VAL A 186 -11.03 3.52 -12.78
C VAL A 186 -12.45 3.52 -12.22
N ARG A 187 -13.22 4.47 -12.69
CA ARG A 187 -14.65 4.58 -12.47
C ARG A 187 -15.36 4.56 -13.80
N ARG A 188 -16.28 3.63 -13.99
CA ARG A 188 -16.94 3.42 -15.29
C ARG A 188 -18.42 3.10 -15.11
N SER A 189 -19.24 3.62 -16.02
CA SER A 189 -20.68 3.35 -16.06
C SER A 189 -21.00 2.30 -17.14
N PHE A 190 -21.91 1.40 -16.82
CA PHE A 190 -22.32 0.30 -17.68
C PHE A 190 -23.84 0.26 -17.83
N THR A 191 -24.34 0.04 -19.04
CA THR A 191 -25.71 -0.45 -19.26
C THR A 191 -25.83 -1.90 -18.80
N TRP A 192 -27.05 -2.45 -18.72
CA TRP A 192 -27.22 -3.86 -18.33
C TRP A 192 -26.48 -4.82 -19.25
N GLU A 193 -26.56 -4.61 -20.57
CA GLU A 193 -25.86 -5.45 -21.55
C GLU A 193 -24.33 -5.43 -21.32
N GLN A 194 -23.75 -4.24 -21.24
CA GLN A 194 -22.32 -4.06 -21.00
C GLN A 194 -21.88 -4.65 -19.66
N TYR A 195 -22.73 -4.48 -18.63
CA TYR A 195 -22.49 -5.02 -17.30
C TYR A 195 -22.53 -6.54 -17.33
N SER A 196 -23.58 -7.13 -17.91
CA SER A 196 -23.78 -8.58 -17.99
C SER A 196 -22.67 -9.28 -18.77
N GLU A 197 -22.15 -8.67 -19.83
CA GLU A 197 -21.00 -9.18 -20.56
C GLU A 197 -19.73 -9.16 -19.70
N LYS A 198 -19.45 -8.03 -19.07
CA LYS A 198 -18.21 -7.84 -18.31
C LYS A 198 -18.20 -8.60 -16.99
N PHE A 199 -19.31 -8.61 -16.27
CA PHE A 199 -19.43 -9.12 -14.91
C PHE A 199 -20.27 -10.40 -14.78
N ALA A 200 -20.46 -11.13 -15.88
CA ALA A 200 -21.28 -12.35 -15.96
C ALA A 200 -20.96 -13.41 -14.89
N LEU A 201 -19.70 -13.46 -14.41
CA LEU A 201 -19.21 -14.43 -13.43
C LEU A 201 -19.06 -13.85 -12.02
N ILE A 202 -19.70 -12.72 -11.72
CA ILE A 202 -19.56 -12.00 -10.47
C ILE A 202 -20.85 -12.12 -9.66
N GLY A 203 -20.74 -12.36 -8.35
CA GLY A 203 -21.84 -12.32 -7.41
C GLY A 203 -22.02 -10.92 -6.82
N LEU A 204 -23.26 -10.62 -6.39
CA LEU A 204 -23.61 -9.39 -5.70
C LEU A 204 -23.52 -9.61 -4.19
N TRP A 205 -22.72 -8.77 -3.52
CA TRP A 205 -22.45 -8.82 -2.09
C TRP A 205 -22.75 -7.48 -1.44
N ARG A 206 -23.09 -7.51 -0.15
CA ARG A 206 -23.39 -6.30 0.63
C ARG A 206 -22.64 -6.30 1.94
N TYR A 207 -22.09 -5.15 2.30
CA TYR A 207 -21.46 -4.95 3.59
C TYR A 207 -22.50 -4.49 4.61
N SER A 208 -22.96 -5.40 5.49
CA SER A 208 -24.01 -5.13 6.48
C SER A 208 -23.55 -4.21 7.62
N ARG A 209 -22.24 -3.99 7.74
CA ARG A 209 -21.65 -3.10 8.75
C ARG A 209 -21.28 -1.73 8.17
N LEU A 210 -22.07 -1.25 7.23
CA LEU A 210 -21.80 0.01 6.55
C LEU A 210 -21.79 1.19 7.53
N ASP A 211 -22.64 1.16 8.56
CA ASP A 211 -22.71 2.21 9.58
C ASP A 211 -21.46 2.31 10.46
N ASP A 212 -20.63 1.25 10.50
CA ASP A 212 -19.32 1.25 11.18
C ASP A 212 -18.23 1.99 10.37
N VAL A 213 -18.51 2.38 9.12
CA VAL A 213 -17.54 3.06 8.25
C VAL A 213 -17.27 4.46 8.79
N PRO A 214 -16.01 4.81 9.11
CA PRO A 214 -15.70 6.12 9.64
C PRO A 214 -16.03 7.22 8.61
N PRO A 215 -16.36 8.44 9.05
CA PRO A 215 -16.62 9.56 8.15
C PRO A 215 -15.40 9.81 7.23
N PHE A 216 -15.68 10.36 6.06
CA PHE A 216 -14.62 10.81 5.15
C PHE A 216 -14.09 12.16 5.67
N ASP A 217 -12.76 12.29 5.66
CA ASP A 217 -12.12 13.54 6.06
C ASP A 217 -12.20 14.55 4.91
N ALA A 218 -12.77 15.72 5.18
CA ALA A 218 -12.94 16.78 4.19
C ALA A 218 -11.58 17.31 3.67
N ASP A 219 -10.52 17.26 4.47
CA ASP A 219 -9.19 17.69 4.06
C ASP A 219 -8.62 16.78 2.97
N THR A 220 -9.03 15.52 2.97
CA THR A 220 -8.64 14.56 1.93
C THR A 220 -9.39 14.83 0.61
N ASP A 221 -10.62 15.33 0.67
CA ASP A 221 -11.39 15.69 -0.52
C ASP A 221 -10.80 16.90 -1.25
N GLU A 222 -10.24 17.86 -0.52
CA GLU A 222 -9.52 19.00 -1.12
C GLU A 222 -8.31 18.56 -1.97
N LEU A 223 -7.62 17.49 -1.62
CA LEU A 223 -6.51 16.94 -2.39
C LEU A 223 -6.94 16.43 -3.76
N LEU A 224 -8.15 15.91 -3.88
CA LEU A 224 -8.70 15.41 -5.16
C LEU A 224 -9.07 16.53 -6.13
N HIS A 225 -9.61 17.60 -5.59
CA HIS A 225 -10.17 18.70 -6.41
C HIS A 225 -9.21 19.87 -6.62
N SER A 226 -8.18 19.97 -5.81
CA SER A 226 -7.30 21.13 -5.80
C SER A 226 -6.04 21.00 -6.65
N GLY A 227 -5.72 19.80 -7.12
CA GLY A 227 -4.45 19.52 -7.79
C GLY A 227 -3.25 19.59 -6.85
N LEU A 228 -2.08 19.25 -7.40
CA LEU A 228 -0.82 19.19 -6.66
C LEU A 228 -0.41 20.51 -5.97
N ASP A 229 -0.94 21.64 -6.44
CA ASP A 229 -0.55 22.97 -5.96
C ASP A 229 -1.19 23.36 -4.62
N LYS A 230 -2.19 22.58 -4.16
CA LYS A 230 -2.86 22.80 -2.89
C LYS A 230 -2.60 21.70 -1.84
N VAL A 231 -1.67 20.82 -2.12
CA VAL A 231 -1.28 19.80 -1.14
C VAL A 231 -0.66 20.47 0.08
N THR A 232 -1.11 20.07 1.27
CA THR A 232 -0.53 20.51 2.53
C THR A 232 0.99 20.30 2.52
N PRO A 233 1.77 21.29 2.94
CA PRO A 233 3.21 21.13 3.03
C PRO A 233 3.58 19.87 3.76
N SER A 234 4.45 19.06 3.16
CA SER A 234 4.85 17.78 3.72
C SER A 234 6.34 17.55 3.64
N ILE A 235 6.83 16.78 4.59
CA ILE A 235 8.16 16.20 4.60
C ILE A 235 8.02 14.70 4.80
N THR A 236 8.70 13.92 3.98
CA THR A 236 8.69 12.46 4.06
C THR A 236 10.10 11.90 3.97
N VAL A 237 10.25 10.68 4.45
CA VAL A 237 11.49 9.92 4.32
C VAL A 237 11.17 8.68 3.48
N ASP A 238 11.95 8.42 2.42
CA ASP A 238 11.73 7.35 1.45
C ASP A 238 10.28 7.24 1.00
N ASN A 239 9.64 8.38 0.76
CA ASN A 239 8.23 8.49 0.41
C ASN A 239 7.28 7.83 1.43
N GLY A 240 7.64 7.86 2.71
CA GLY A 240 6.86 7.27 3.80
C GLY A 240 6.87 5.73 3.85
N ASN A 241 7.74 5.09 3.06
CA ASN A 241 7.79 3.63 2.97
C ASN A 241 8.42 2.96 4.19
N HIS A 242 9.30 3.67 4.88
CA HIS A 242 10.06 3.15 6.01
C HIS A 242 10.10 4.17 7.15
N SER A 243 10.17 3.65 8.36
CA SER A 243 10.43 4.43 9.58
C SER A 243 11.71 3.97 10.30
N ASN A 244 12.33 2.90 9.82
CA ASN A 244 13.51 2.29 10.43
C ASN A 244 14.57 1.98 9.38
N TYR A 245 15.80 2.36 9.65
CA TYR A 245 16.94 2.25 8.74
C TYR A 245 18.15 1.63 9.43
N LEU A 246 19.04 1.08 8.62
CA LEU A 246 20.40 0.74 9.03
C LEU A 246 21.35 1.88 8.66
N VAL A 247 22.39 2.10 9.43
CA VAL A 247 23.43 3.13 9.18
C VAL A 247 24.03 3.00 7.77
N SER A 248 24.06 1.80 7.20
CA SER A 248 24.53 1.56 5.83
C SER A 248 23.55 2.00 4.74
N GLN A 249 22.34 2.39 5.11
CA GLN A 249 21.30 2.81 4.15
C GLN A 249 21.30 4.31 3.99
N GLN A 250 21.27 4.75 2.74
CA GLN A 250 20.97 6.14 2.43
C GLN A 250 19.48 6.38 2.58
N VAL A 251 19.12 7.45 3.26
CA VAL A 251 17.74 7.91 3.47
C VAL A 251 17.45 9.04 2.49
N ILE A 252 16.33 8.98 1.80
CA ILE A 252 15.89 10.04 0.89
C ILE A 252 14.83 10.90 1.58
N ILE A 253 15.21 12.12 1.92
CA ILE A 253 14.29 13.13 2.45
C ILE A 253 13.63 13.82 1.24
N SER A 254 12.30 13.84 1.24
CA SER A 254 11.52 14.51 0.21
C SER A 254 10.62 15.58 0.84
N THR A 255 10.60 16.78 0.23
CA THR A 255 9.70 17.86 0.67
C THR A 255 8.74 18.24 -0.42
N PHE A 256 7.56 18.68 -0.02
CA PHE A 256 6.56 19.31 -0.86
C PHE A 256 6.04 20.55 -0.12
N ILE A 257 6.53 21.72 -0.50
CA ILE A 257 6.24 23.00 0.17
C ILE A 257 5.99 24.10 -0.86
N GLY A 258 5.24 25.14 -0.47
CA GLY A 258 4.85 26.22 -1.37
C GLY A 258 5.92 27.31 -1.59
N GLY A 259 7.09 27.20 -0.97
CA GLY A 259 8.17 28.21 -1.07
C GLY A 259 9.42 27.79 -0.32
N ASP A 260 10.16 28.76 0.23
CA ASP A 260 11.38 28.50 1.00
C ASP A 260 11.09 28.08 2.43
N ASP A 261 11.77 27.04 2.90
CA ASP A 261 11.71 26.54 4.27
C ASP A 261 13.09 26.03 4.72
N ILE A 262 13.18 25.57 5.96
CA ILE A 262 14.37 24.95 6.53
C ILE A 262 13.94 23.62 7.13
N ILE A 263 14.63 22.54 6.74
CA ILE A 263 14.50 21.25 7.45
C ILE A 263 15.44 21.30 8.66
N GLU A 264 14.89 21.30 9.84
CA GLU A 264 15.61 21.06 11.08
C GLU A 264 15.75 19.57 11.29
N VAL A 265 16.99 19.08 11.41
CA VAL A 265 17.30 17.68 11.65
C VAL A 265 17.67 17.50 13.11
N TYR A 266 16.82 16.84 13.85
CA TYR A 266 17.08 16.47 15.24
C TYR A 266 17.52 15.01 15.29
N ARG A 267 18.51 14.72 16.14
CA ARG A 267 18.93 13.37 16.51
C ARG A 267 18.91 13.22 18.01
N ASN A 268 18.17 12.24 18.52
CA ASN A 268 17.95 12.00 19.95
C ASN A 268 17.44 13.26 20.70
N GLY A 269 16.65 14.09 20.02
CA GLY A 269 16.11 15.34 20.55
C GLY A 269 17.02 16.56 20.42
N GLU A 270 18.26 16.41 19.94
CA GLU A 270 19.20 17.53 19.74
C GLU A 270 19.21 17.95 18.25
N LEU A 271 19.14 19.25 18.01
CA LEU A 271 19.29 19.82 16.67
C LEU A 271 20.74 19.64 16.20
N ILE A 272 20.93 18.83 15.14
CA ILE A 272 22.27 18.53 14.62
C ILE A 272 22.55 19.20 13.26
N GLN A 273 21.50 19.59 12.52
CA GLN A 273 21.65 20.17 11.20
C GLN A 273 20.42 20.99 10.81
N SER A 274 20.64 22.02 9.97
CA SER A 274 19.57 22.77 9.32
C SER A 274 19.85 22.78 7.81
N LEU A 275 18.86 22.37 7.01
CA LEU A 275 18.96 22.24 5.56
C LEU A 275 17.98 23.22 4.91
N PRO A 276 18.43 24.26 4.20
CA PRO A 276 17.54 25.13 3.45
C PRO A 276 16.93 24.35 2.27
N VAL A 277 15.63 24.52 2.08
CA VAL A 277 14.86 23.85 1.02
C VAL A 277 13.90 24.83 0.37
N CYS A 278 13.58 24.60 -0.89
CA CYS A 278 12.62 25.38 -1.64
C CYS A 278 11.73 24.44 -2.46
N GLY A 279 10.41 24.60 -2.33
CA GLY A 279 9.46 23.88 -3.14
C GLY A 279 9.54 22.35 -2.95
N ARG A 280 9.78 21.67 -4.06
CA ARG A 280 9.99 20.22 -4.10
C ARG A 280 11.47 19.91 -4.06
N ALA A 281 11.94 19.38 -2.96
CA ALA A 281 13.34 19.00 -2.80
C ALA A 281 13.47 17.52 -2.50
N VAL A 282 14.56 16.94 -2.99
CA VAL A 282 14.95 15.56 -2.75
C VAL A 282 16.39 15.56 -2.26
N ILE A 283 16.59 15.15 -1.03
CA ILE A 283 17.88 15.27 -0.36
C ILE A 283 18.33 13.88 0.08
N PRO A 284 19.39 13.34 -0.52
CA PRO A 284 20.03 12.14 0.00
C PRO A 284 20.70 12.46 1.35
N TYR A 285 20.40 11.65 2.35
CA TYR A 285 20.90 11.83 3.71
C TYR A 285 21.53 10.54 4.21
N ALA A 286 22.71 10.63 4.78
CA ALA A 286 23.44 9.51 5.36
C ALA A 286 23.44 9.64 6.90
N PRO A 287 22.46 9.05 7.58
CA PRO A 287 22.31 9.18 9.02
C PRO A 287 23.29 8.26 9.76
N SER A 288 23.72 8.68 10.94
CA SER A 288 24.31 7.82 11.95
C SER A 288 23.23 7.19 12.84
N GLU A 289 23.60 6.30 13.76
CA GLU A 289 22.65 5.69 14.68
C GLU A 289 21.91 6.72 15.55
N GLY A 290 20.60 6.54 15.73
CA GLY A 290 19.77 7.39 16.59
C GLY A 290 18.31 7.45 16.19
N SER A 291 17.52 8.12 17.01
CA SER A 291 16.16 8.56 16.68
C SER A 291 16.21 9.93 16.02
N TYR A 292 15.56 10.05 14.89
CA TYR A 292 15.53 11.28 14.10
C TYR A 292 14.14 11.87 14.07
N THR A 293 14.09 13.19 14.18
CA THR A 293 12.92 14.00 13.86
C THR A 293 13.35 15.04 12.83
N LEU A 294 12.69 15.05 11.67
CA LEU A 294 12.84 16.11 10.69
C LEU A 294 11.62 17.01 10.75
N ARG A 295 11.84 18.31 10.81
CA ARG A 295 10.79 19.29 10.95
C ARG A 295 10.98 20.42 9.94
N LEU A 296 9.90 20.78 9.25
CA LEU A 296 9.85 22.02 8.47
C LEU A 296 9.58 23.20 9.40
N GLN A 297 10.51 24.14 9.44
CA GLN A 297 10.51 25.23 10.42
C GLN A 297 9.31 26.18 10.26
N LYS A 298 8.96 26.53 9.02
CA LYS A 298 7.88 27.46 8.70
C LYS A 298 6.54 26.74 8.47
N SER A 299 6.57 25.63 7.73
CA SER A 299 5.38 24.94 7.29
C SER A 299 4.80 23.97 8.33
N GLY A 300 5.59 23.60 9.35
CA GLY A 300 5.15 22.74 10.46
C GLY A 300 5.09 21.25 10.15
N GLY A 301 5.44 20.80 8.97
CA GLY A 301 5.54 19.38 8.62
C GLY A 301 6.60 18.68 9.45
N CYS A 302 6.34 17.42 9.86
CA CYS A 302 7.25 16.63 10.67
C CYS A 302 7.22 15.17 10.23
N VAL A 303 8.39 14.52 10.26
CA VAL A 303 8.52 13.07 10.07
C VAL A 303 9.58 12.51 11.03
N GLU A 304 9.32 11.32 11.52
CA GLU A 304 10.20 10.62 12.45
C GLU A 304 10.68 9.31 11.85
N PHE A 305 11.93 8.97 12.11
CA PHE A 305 12.51 7.69 11.77
C PHE A 305 13.64 7.32 12.74
N CYS A 306 14.02 6.05 12.73
CA CYS A 306 15.10 5.55 13.56
C CYS A 306 16.18 4.91 12.70
N VAL A 307 17.41 5.00 13.17
CA VAL A 307 18.59 4.42 12.53
C VAL A 307 19.33 3.54 13.52
N CYS A 308 19.62 2.32 13.12
CA CYS A 308 20.36 1.36 13.92
C CYS A 308 21.66 0.97 13.23
N ASP A 309 22.76 0.93 14.00
CA ASP A 309 24.04 0.39 13.54
C ASP A 309 24.08 -1.13 13.75
N ALA A 310 23.20 -1.84 13.06
CA ALA A 310 23.21 -3.29 13.04
C ALA A 310 23.65 -3.80 11.68
N ARG A 311 24.50 -4.86 11.70
CA ARG A 311 24.90 -5.56 10.48
C ARG A 311 24.50 -7.03 10.59
N ILE A 312 23.75 -7.52 9.61
CA ILE A 312 23.33 -8.91 9.60
C ILE A 312 24.09 -9.66 8.53
N ARG A 313 24.72 -10.72 8.97
CA ARG A 313 25.43 -11.69 8.13
C ARG A 313 24.81 -13.06 8.31
N HIS A 314 24.89 -13.89 7.28
CA HIS A 314 24.55 -15.29 7.38
C HIS A 314 25.55 -16.15 6.65
N LYS A 315 25.71 -17.36 7.13
CA LYS A 315 26.57 -18.40 6.54
C LYS A 315 25.78 -19.71 6.53
N SER A 316 25.84 -20.44 5.43
CA SER A 316 25.20 -21.75 5.29
C SER A 316 26.28 -22.80 5.08
N GLU A 317 26.37 -23.73 6.00
CA GLU A 317 27.34 -24.84 5.95
C GLU A 317 26.73 -26.11 6.55
N ASN A 318 27.05 -27.27 5.96
CA ASN A 318 26.65 -28.59 6.49
C ASN A 318 25.16 -28.72 6.80
N GLY A 319 24.29 -28.13 6.00
CA GLY A 319 22.85 -28.14 6.24
C GLY A 319 22.37 -27.26 7.40
N LEU A 320 23.23 -26.39 7.90
CA LEU A 320 22.91 -25.41 8.94
C LEU A 320 23.05 -24.01 8.39
N ILE A 321 22.17 -23.12 8.85
CA ILE A 321 22.30 -21.67 8.69
C ILE A 321 22.70 -21.04 10.02
N THR A 322 23.77 -20.26 10.00
CA THR A 322 24.17 -19.40 11.12
C THR A 322 23.90 -17.95 10.73
N VAL A 323 23.13 -17.25 11.55
CA VAL A 323 22.86 -15.81 11.41
C VAL A 323 23.59 -15.08 12.52
N THR A 324 24.27 -13.99 12.14
CA THR A 324 24.98 -13.11 13.09
C THR A 324 24.47 -11.68 12.90
N VAL A 325 24.13 -11.03 14.00
CA VAL A 325 23.75 -9.61 14.04
C VAL A 325 24.81 -8.88 14.86
N ASP A 326 25.62 -8.07 14.19
CA ASP A 326 26.57 -7.19 14.82
C ASP A 326 25.93 -5.82 15.11
N GLY A 327 26.35 -5.13 16.17
CA GLY A 327 25.82 -3.81 16.53
C GLY A 327 24.64 -3.84 17.51
N CYS A 328 24.24 -5.02 17.98
CA CYS A 328 23.26 -5.20 19.05
C CYS A 328 23.93 -5.05 20.43
N THR A 329 24.59 -3.96 20.70
CA THR A 329 25.53 -3.88 21.82
C THR A 329 24.94 -3.63 23.18
N GLU A 330 23.68 -3.35 23.34
CA GLU A 330 23.08 -3.14 24.64
C GLU A 330 21.71 -3.80 24.78
N GLY A 331 21.70 -5.08 24.96
CA GLY A 331 20.96 -5.88 25.89
C GLY A 331 19.43 -5.90 25.85
N SER A 332 18.74 -5.17 25.02
CA SER A 332 17.26 -5.14 25.03
C SER A 332 16.58 -5.62 23.76
N GLY A 333 17.34 -6.10 22.77
CA GLY A 333 16.77 -6.53 21.50
C GLY A 333 16.13 -7.93 21.58
N ILE A 334 14.93 -8.06 21.05
CA ILE A 334 14.32 -9.34 20.72
C ILE A 334 14.64 -9.64 19.27
N LEU A 335 15.28 -10.75 19.01
CA LEU A 335 15.54 -11.23 17.65
C LEU A 335 14.55 -12.34 17.34
N TYR A 336 13.76 -12.15 16.29
CA TYR A 336 12.85 -13.16 15.76
C TYR A 336 13.39 -13.71 14.46
N PHE A 337 13.20 -14.99 14.25
CA PHE A 337 13.60 -15.69 13.06
C PHE A 337 12.39 -16.32 12.39
N ASP A 338 12.09 -15.89 11.17
CA ASP A 338 11.04 -16.46 10.33
C ASP A 338 11.69 -17.39 9.31
N PHE A 339 11.38 -18.68 9.38
CA PHE A 339 11.90 -19.69 8.50
C PHE A 339 10.78 -20.16 7.57
N ARG A 340 10.80 -19.73 6.32
CA ARG A 340 9.84 -20.16 5.31
C ARG A 340 10.41 -21.26 4.46
N GLN A 341 9.71 -22.38 4.36
CA GLN A 341 10.06 -23.40 3.35
C GLN A 341 9.93 -22.78 1.96
N ALA A 342 10.97 -22.93 1.14
CA ALA A 342 10.89 -22.59 -0.26
C ALA A 342 9.74 -23.38 -0.89
N ALA A 343 8.80 -22.71 -1.51
CA ALA A 343 7.74 -23.39 -2.24
C ALA A 343 8.38 -24.21 -3.36
N ALA A 344 7.99 -25.47 -3.48
CA ALA A 344 8.37 -26.28 -4.63
C ALA A 344 7.98 -25.52 -5.91
N ALA A 345 8.82 -25.59 -6.93
CA ALA A 345 8.60 -24.89 -8.19
C ALA A 345 7.17 -25.14 -8.71
N GLY A 346 6.36 -24.09 -8.74
CA GLY A 346 4.96 -24.17 -9.19
C GLY A 346 3.90 -24.22 -8.10
N ALA A 347 4.23 -24.39 -6.81
CA ALA A 347 3.26 -24.30 -5.72
C ALA A 347 3.10 -22.84 -5.27
N LYS A 348 1.86 -22.35 -5.13
CA LYS A 348 1.59 -21.12 -4.36
C LYS A 348 2.12 -21.36 -2.95
N ALA A 349 3.03 -20.52 -2.49
CA ALA A 349 3.57 -20.60 -1.16
C ALA A 349 2.43 -20.68 -0.14
N ALA A 350 2.19 -21.86 0.43
CA ALA A 350 1.44 -21.97 1.63
C ALA A 350 2.31 -21.33 2.71
N SER A 351 1.87 -20.19 3.21
CA SER A 351 2.55 -19.44 4.25
C SER A 351 2.44 -20.18 5.58
N LEU A 352 3.30 -21.16 5.78
CA LEU A 352 3.63 -21.62 7.12
C LEU A 352 4.74 -20.72 7.63
N GLU A 353 4.36 -19.55 8.13
CA GLU A 353 5.27 -18.71 8.90
C GLU A 353 5.47 -19.36 10.26
N LYS A 354 6.60 -19.98 10.46
CA LYS A 354 7.03 -20.40 11.77
C LYS A 354 7.87 -19.28 12.37
N TYR A 355 7.28 -18.57 13.31
CA TYR A 355 8.03 -17.65 14.14
C TYR A 355 8.73 -18.45 15.24
N GLU A 356 10.01 -18.24 15.38
CA GLU A 356 10.80 -18.81 16.46
C GLU A 356 11.43 -17.67 17.26
N GLU A 357 11.09 -17.61 18.53
CA GLU A 357 11.71 -16.68 19.45
C GLU A 357 13.09 -17.18 19.86
N LEU A 358 14.09 -16.31 19.80
CA LEU A 358 15.44 -16.65 20.20
C LEU A 358 15.53 -16.72 21.72
N THR A 359 16.40 -17.59 22.20
CA THR A 359 16.76 -17.67 23.60
C THR A 359 17.49 -16.40 24.07
N ASP A 360 17.47 -16.12 25.37
CA ASP A 360 18.17 -14.95 25.93
C ASP A 360 19.68 -15.00 25.66
N GLU A 361 20.24 -16.20 25.57
CA GLU A 361 21.66 -16.38 25.23
C GLU A 361 21.95 -16.03 23.76
N GLU A 362 21.09 -16.46 22.84
CA GLU A 362 21.18 -16.12 21.42
C GLU A 362 21.00 -14.63 21.19
N LYS A 363 20.00 -14.02 21.87
CA LYS A 363 19.80 -12.57 21.85
C LYS A 363 21.03 -11.81 22.32
N ARG A 364 21.60 -12.22 23.43
CA ARG A 364 22.81 -11.60 23.99
C ARG A 364 24.05 -11.76 23.11
N LYS A 365 24.20 -12.93 22.46
CA LYS A 365 25.32 -13.18 21.53
C LYS A 365 25.10 -12.54 20.15
N GLY A 366 23.89 -12.17 19.80
CA GLY A 366 23.53 -11.72 18.46
C GLY A 366 23.81 -12.80 17.39
N MET A 367 23.77 -14.09 17.77
CA MET A 367 24.10 -15.20 16.89
C MET A 367 23.26 -16.43 17.22
N TRP A 368 22.74 -17.08 16.20
CA TRP A 368 22.03 -18.35 16.32
C TRP A 368 22.25 -19.24 15.11
N THR A 369 22.03 -20.54 15.28
CA THR A 369 22.17 -21.55 14.22
C THR A 369 20.93 -22.43 14.17
N ARG A 370 20.44 -22.70 12.96
CA ARG A 370 19.27 -23.57 12.71
C ARG A 370 19.54 -24.52 11.55
N PRO A 371 18.89 -25.71 11.54
CA PRO A 371 18.92 -26.58 10.37
C PRO A 371 18.24 -25.93 9.17
N ILE A 372 18.80 -26.09 8.00
CA ILE A 372 18.15 -25.70 6.75
C ILE A 372 17.13 -26.79 6.39
N PRO A 373 15.85 -26.48 6.11
CA PRO A 373 14.90 -27.46 5.61
C PRO A 373 15.38 -28.10 4.30
N GLN A 374 15.00 -29.36 4.09
CA GLN A 374 15.44 -30.17 2.93
C GLN A 374 15.21 -29.49 1.57
N ASN A 375 14.17 -28.66 1.47
CA ASN A 375 13.80 -27.95 0.22
C ASN A 375 14.34 -26.51 0.16
N GLY A 376 15.30 -26.18 0.98
CA GLY A 376 15.77 -24.81 1.15
C GLY A 376 14.79 -23.95 1.93
N ALA A 377 15.17 -22.72 2.21
CA ALA A 377 14.31 -21.77 2.93
C ALA A 377 14.62 -20.33 2.60
N ASN A 378 13.60 -19.50 2.72
CA ASN A 378 13.76 -18.06 2.85
C ASN A 378 13.61 -17.69 4.32
N PHE A 379 14.47 -16.82 4.81
CA PHE A 379 14.37 -16.31 6.16
C PHE A 379 14.33 -14.80 6.20
N LYS A 380 13.64 -14.27 7.20
CA LYS A 380 13.58 -12.86 7.50
C LYS A 380 13.95 -12.68 8.96
N VAL A 381 14.84 -11.75 9.22
CA VAL A 381 15.25 -11.44 10.58
C VAL A 381 14.46 -10.23 11.07
N TYR A 382 13.80 -10.39 12.19
CA TYR A 382 13.17 -9.32 12.95
C TYR A 382 14.09 -8.98 14.10
N PHE A 383 14.34 -7.71 14.27
CA PHE A 383 15.25 -7.20 15.27
C PHE A 383 14.60 -6.03 15.98
N GLU A 384 14.61 -6.04 17.29
CA GLU A 384 14.11 -4.96 18.13
C GLU A 384 15.24 -4.46 19.03
N ASN A 385 15.44 -3.15 19.06
CA ASN A 385 16.32 -2.48 19.99
C ASN A 385 15.64 -1.26 20.60
N LYS A 386 16.38 -0.44 21.36
CA LYS A 386 15.87 0.77 22.00
C LYS A 386 15.21 1.79 21.05
N TYR A 387 15.45 1.68 19.75
CA TYR A 387 14.87 2.56 18.72
C TYR A 387 13.67 1.95 17.99
N GLY A 388 13.30 0.72 18.26
CA GLY A 388 12.15 0.04 17.67
C GLY A 388 12.46 -1.29 16.99
N VAL A 389 11.53 -1.73 16.16
CA VAL A 389 11.61 -3.01 15.45
C VAL A 389 12.10 -2.79 14.02
N TRP A 390 13.12 -3.53 13.62
CA TRP A 390 13.62 -3.59 12.26
C TRP A 390 13.33 -4.92 11.62
N THR A 391 12.97 -4.87 10.35
CA THR A 391 12.86 -6.06 9.52
C THR A 391 13.92 -6.00 8.43
N LEU A 392 14.66 -7.06 8.29
CA LEU A 392 15.66 -7.17 7.24
C LEU A 392 15.11 -7.96 6.06
N PRO A 393 15.62 -7.69 4.86
CA PRO A 393 15.15 -8.37 3.66
C PRO A 393 15.22 -9.89 3.80
N MET A 394 14.28 -10.60 3.18
CA MET A 394 14.37 -12.05 3.04
C MET A 394 15.67 -12.45 2.35
N ARG A 395 16.29 -13.48 2.90
CA ARG A 395 17.46 -14.14 2.31
C ARG A 395 17.09 -15.56 1.94
N SER A 396 17.47 -15.98 0.76
CA SER A 396 17.36 -17.38 0.34
C SER A 396 18.62 -18.15 0.77
N VAL A 397 18.41 -19.37 1.23
CA VAL A 397 19.49 -20.28 1.67
C VAL A 397 19.47 -21.52 0.80
#